data_f5193b2902988981fbd4ecd91eb4ba46
#
_entry.id   f5193b2902988981fbd4ecd91eb4ba46
#
_cell.length_a   1.000
_cell.length_b   1.000
_cell.length_c   1.000
_cell.angle_alpha   90.00
_cell.angle_beta   90.00
_cell.angle_gamma   90.00
#
_symmetry.space_group_name_H-M   'P 1'
#
loop_
_entity.id
_entity.type
_entity.pdbx_description
1 polymer ?
#
loop_
_entity_poly.entity_id
_entity_poly.type
_entity_poly.pdbx_seq_one_letter_code
_entity_poly.pdbx_strand_id
1 'polypeptide(L)'
;MKDRHFRLSSILLCLTLLFLLSALGNASPQAAFTNTGLTVWPNADNPDWSLGFDFSVSSPVTVTALGYNYFGVPLNLSHDVGIYTSGGTLLTSATVTNASTVFNGYLYTPVTPIVLGAGDYFIAGTTLGLNDGWIYQATSVVGASGLAFVDSWFTAGNGGVLSFPTSNASGRQYMEVNFQTTPEPGTLVLLGTGLLGAVGAIRRKINL
;
A
#
# COMPACT_ATOMS: atom_id res chain seq x y z
N MET A 1 51.56 6.69 -23.44
CA MET A 1 50.24 7.33 -23.64
C MET A 1 49.06 6.37 -23.45
N LYS A 2 49.17 5.06 -23.68
CA LYS A 2 48.12 4.06 -23.55
C LYS A 2 47.58 3.88 -22.14
N ASP A 3 48.41 3.99 -21.10
CA ASP A 3 47.99 3.69 -19.71
C ASP A 3 47.09 4.76 -19.07
N ARG A 4 47.13 5.98 -19.54
CA ARG A 4 46.28 7.07 -19.02
C ARG A 4 44.81 6.90 -19.42
N HIS A 5 44.53 6.44 -20.60
CA HIS A 5 43.15 6.22 -21.08
C HIS A 5 42.50 5.04 -20.39
N PHE A 6 43.26 3.99 -20.07
CA PHE A 6 42.74 2.82 -19.34
C PHE A 6 42.33 3.18 -17.91
N ARG A 7 43.14 4.00 -17.23
CA ARG A 7 42.84 4.43 -15.82
C ARG A 7 41.62 5.38 -15.77
N LEU A 8 41.48 6.29 -16.73
CA LEU A 8 40.31 7.18 -16.78
C LEU A 8 39.00 6.38 -17.02
N SER A 9 39.03 5.39 -17.92
CA SER A 9 37.86 4.56 -18.20
C SER A 9 37.44 3.72 -16.98
N SER A 10 38.41 3.21 -16.19
CA SER A 10 38.11 2.46 -14.97
C SER A 10 37.54 3.34 -13.87
N ILE A 11 38.03 4.55 -13.70
CA ILE A 11 37.51 5.51 -12.71
C ILE A 11 36.08 5.95 -13.09
N LEU A 12 35.83 6.21 -14.36
CA LEU A 12 34.49 6.56 -14.83
C LEU A 12 33.49 5.42 -14.63
N LEU A 13 33.91 4.18 -14.88
CA LEU A 13 33.09 2.98 -14.65
C LEU A 13 32.79 2.78 -13.16
N CYS A 14 33.77 2.98 -12.27
CA CYS A 14 33.55 2.92 -10.83
C CYS A 14 32.63 4.04 -10.32
N LEU A 15 32.77 5.26 -10.83
CA LEU A 15 31.90 6.38 -10.47
C LEU A 15 30.46 6.15 -10.94
N THR A 16 30.24 5.62 -12.13
CA THR A 16 28.91 5.27 -12.61
C THR A 16 28.28 4.12 -11.82
N LEU A 17 29.09 3.11 -11.42
CA LEU A 17 28.62 2.03 -10.56
C LEU A 17 28.26 2.53 -9.15
N LEU A 18 29.04 3.44 -8.57
CA LEU A 18 28.74 4.08 -7.28
C LEU A 18 27.45 4.93 -7.35
N PHE A 19 27.25 5.66 -8.42
CA PHE A 19 26.00 6.41 -8.64
C PHE A 19 24.78 5.50 -8.80
N LEU A 20 24.94 4.33 -9.42
CA LEU A 20 23.89 3.33 -9.57
C LEU A 20 23.53 2.66 -8.21
N LEU A 21 24.51 2.45 -7.33
CA LEU A 21 24.25 1.90 -5.99
C LEU A 21 23.58 2.90 -5.06
N SER A 22 23.82 4.19 -5.20
CA SER A 22 23.17 5.22 -4.36
C SER A 22 21.70 5.46 -4.73
N ALA A 23 21.24 5.00 -5.89
CA ALA A 23 19.85 5.05 -6.31
C ALA A 23 18.97 3.91 -5.72
N LEU A 24 19.54 3.02 -4.90
CA LEU A 24 18.78 2.08 -4.06
C LEU A 24 18.12 2.81 -2.88
N GLY A 25 17.57 4.00 -3.13
CA GLY A 25 16.76 4.71 -2.16
C GLY A 25 15.57 3.84 -1.77
N ASN A 26 15.47 3.52 -0.48
CA ASN A 26 14.26 2.92 0.05
C ASN A 26 13.09 3.83 -0.32
N ALA A 27 12.18 3.34 -1.17
CA ALA A 27 10.97 4.07 -1.44
C ALA A 27 10.21 4.26 -0.13
N SER A 28 9.87 5.50 0.21
CA SER A 28 9.12 5.78 1.43
C SER A 28 7.74 5.14 1.36
N PRO A 29 7.25 4.55 2.46
CA PRO A 29 5.90 4.05 2.52
C PRO A 29 4.89 5.14 2.17
N GLN A 30 3.86 4.80 1.42
CA GLN A 30 2.74 5.67 1.10
C GLN A 30 1.42 4.97 1.45
N ALA A 31 0.40 5.76 1.80
CA ALA A 31 -0.94 5.22 1.95
C ALA A 31 -1.45 4.72 0.59
N ALA A 32 -2.04 3.53 0.59
CA ALA A 32 -2.60 2.93 -0.64
C ALA A 32 -3.77 3.76 -1.16
N PHE A 33 -4.58 4.29 -0.26
CA PHE A 33 -5.71 5.15 -0.61
C PHE A 33 -5.68 6.44 0.19
N THR A 34 -6.08 7.53 -0.45
CA THR A 34 -6.35 8.82 0.18
C THR A 34 -7.82 9.17 -0.03
N ASN A 35 -8.43 9.80 0.95
CA ASN A 35 -9.83 10.16 0.90
C ASN A 35 -10.05 11.59 1.39
N THR A 36 -11.14 12.21 0.94
CA THR A 36 -11.55 13.55 1.35
C THR A 36 -13.06 13.62 1.55
N GLY A 37 -13.52 14.62 2.29
CA GLY A 37 -14.95 14.87 2.49
C GLY A 37 -15.62 13.71 3.25
N LEU A 38 -14.98 13.27 4.34
CA LEU A 38 -15.46 12.13 5.12
C LEU A 38 -16.72 12.44 5.89
N THR A 39 -17.70 11.54 5.81
CA THR A 39 -18.79 11.45 6.76
C THR A 39 -18.49 10.31 7.73
N VAL A 40 -18.32 10.66 8.98
CA VAL A 40 -17.97 9.74 10.05
C VAL A 40 -19.23 9.41 10.84
N TRP A 41 -19.41 8.13 11.14
CA TRP A 41 -20.40 7.69 12.12
C TRP A 41 -19.70 7.59 13.48
N PRO A 42 -20.00 8.50 14.44
CA PRO A 42 -19.20 8.63 15.65
C PRO A 42 -19.41 7.50 16.66
N ASN A 43 -20.52 6.78 16.55
CA ASN A 43 -20.85 5.65 17.41
C ASN A 43 -21.28 4.49 16.53
N ALA A 44 -20.51 3.42 16.52
CA ALA A 44 -20.91 2.19 15.85
C ALA A 44 -22.06 1.56 16.65
N ASP A 45 -23.28 1.78 16.23
CA ASP A 45 -24.47 1.15 16.83
C ASP A 45 -24.55 -0.36 16.56
N ASN A 46 -23.63 -0.89 15.74
CA ASN A 46 -23.54 -2.30 15.40
C ASN A 46 -22.16 -2.81 15.76
N PRO A 47 -22.04 -3.48 16.90
CA PRO A 47 -20.87 -4.27 17.19
C PRO A 47 -20.78 -5.43 16.19
N ASP A 48 -19.59 -5.92 15.99
CA ASP A 48 -19.32 -7.22 15.38
C ASP A 48 -19.50 -7.30 13.88
N TRP A 49 -19.04 -6.28 13.16
CA TRP A 49 -18.95 -6.32 11.70
C TRP A 49 -17.49 -6.33 11.23
N SER A 50 -17.29 -6.84 10.03
CA SER A 50 -16.12 -6.54 9.21
C SER A 50 -16.55 -5.62 8.08
N LEU A 51 -15.98 -4.42 8.03
CA LEU A 51 -16.24 -3.41 7.01
C LEU A 51 -14.99 -3.19 6.18
N GLY A 52 -15.18 -2.84 4.91
CA GLY A 52 -14.07 -2.51 4.03
C GLY A 52 -14.52 -2.33 2.60
N PHE A 53 -13.63 -2.63 1.68
CA PHE A 53 -13.86 -2.41 0.25
C PHE A 53 -13.06 -3.40 -0.60
N ASP A 54 -13.50 -3.55 -1.85
CA ASP A 54 -12.71 -4.18 -2.88
C ASP A 54 -11.93 -3.14 -3.68
N PHE A 55 -10.80 -3.57 -4.20
CA PHE A 55 -9.91 -2.74 -4.99
C PHE A 55 -9.21 -3.57 -6.07
N SER A 56 -8.90 -2.90 -7.18
CA SER A 56 -8.12 -3.50 -8.25
C SER A 56 -6.66 -3.05 -8.20
N VAL A 57 -5.78 -3.97 -8.57
CA VAL A 57 -4.34 -3.79 -8.73
C VAL A 57 -4.01 -3.96 -10.20
N SER A 58 -3.50 -2.92 -10.87
CA SER A 58 -3.13 -2.95 -12.29
C SER A 58 -1.64 -3.25 -12.53
N SER A 59 -0.81 -2.98 -11.53
CA SER A 59 0.62 -3.31 -11.51
C SER A 59 1.01 -3.79 -10.12
N PRO A 60 1.99 -4.70 -9.97
CA PRO A 60 2.36 -5.23 -8.66
C PRO A 60 2.65 -4.14 -7.64
N VAL A 61 2.15 -4.31 -6.42
CA VAL A 61 2.40 -3.43 -5.28
C VAL A 61 2.85 -4.24 -4.07
N THR A 62 3.78 -3.70 -3.30
CA THR A 62 4.22 -4.34 -2.05
C THR A 62 3.50 -3.72 -0.88
N VAL A 63 2.71 -4.52 -0.16
CA VAL A 63 2.05 -4.14 1.10
C VAL A 63 3.04 -4.30 2.25
N THR A 64 3.17 -3.28 3.10
CA THR A 64 4.12 -3.26 4.22
C THR A 64 3.48 -3.04 5.58
N ALA A 65 2.28 -2.48 5.62
CA ALA A 65 1.53 -2.26 6.86
C ALA A 65 0.03 -2.21 6.57
N LEU A 66 -0.77 -2.58 7.58
CA LEU A 66 -2.22 -2.47 7.57
C LEU A 66 -2.66 -1.39 8.55
N GLY A 67 -3.68 -0.65 8.20
CA GLY A 67 -4.11 0.53 8.93
C GLY A 67 -5.60 0.59 9.22
N TYR A 68 -5.91 1.24 10.35
CA TYR A 68 -7.27 1.60 10.75
C TYR A 68 -7.36 3.11 10.96
N ASN A 69 -8.49 3.71 10.65
CA ASN A 69 -8.66 5.16 10.69
C ASN A 69 -8.41 5.74 12.08
N TYR A 70 -7.69 6.86 12.11
CA TYR A 70 -7.39 7.61 13.32
C TYR A 70 -7.97 9.02 13.20
N PHE A 71 -9.08 9.26 13.90
CA PHE A 71 -9.76 10.55 13.89
C PHE A 71 -9.13 11.61 14.81
N GLY A 72 -7.88 11.44 15.21
CA GLY A 72 -7.20 12.35 16.13
C GLY A 72 -7.48 12.06 17.60
N VAL A 73 -8.20 10.98 17.90
CA VAL A 73 -8.44 10.48 19.24
C VAL A 73 -7.97 9.03 19.35
N PRO A 74 -7.48 8.59 20.51
CA PRO A 74 -7.11 7.19 20.71
C PRO A 74 -8.28 6.25 20.42
N LEU A 75 -7.98 5.09 19.84
CA LEU A 75 -8.93 4.01 19.68
C LEU A 75 -9.35 3.47 21.06
N ASN A 76 -10.64 3.19 21.24
CA ASN A 76 -11.14 2.56 22.47
C ASN A 76 -10.83 1.06 22.48
N LEU A 77 -10.79 0.44 21.30
CA LEU A 77 -10.48 -0.97 21.12
C LEU A 77 -9.41 -1.15 20.05
N SER A 78 -8.81 -2.32 20.00
CA SER A 78 -7.97 -2.73 18.88
C SER A 78 -8.82 -3.28 17.75
N HIS A 79 -8.39 -3.08 16.51
CA HIS A 79 -9.09 -3.54 15.31
C HIS A 79 -8.20 -4.48 14.50
N ASP A 80 -8.72 -5.63 14.15
CA ASP A 80 -8.04 -6.52 13.20
C ASP A 80 -8.34 -6.05 11.77
N VAL A 81 -7.30 -5.94 10.96
CA VAL A 81 -7.38 -5.57 9.55
C VAL A 81 -6.74 -6.66 8.71
N GLY A 82 -7.35 -7.02 7.59
CA GLY A 82 -6.84 -8.05 6.70
C GLY A 82 -7.07 -7.78 5.22
N ILE A 83 -6.17 -8.29 4.40
CA ILE A 83 -6.30 -8.31 2.94
C ILE A 83 -6.58 -9.72 2.49
N TYR A 84 -7.54 -9.84 1.56
CA TYR A 84 -8.02 -11.09 1.00
C TYR A 84 -7.92 -11.09 -0.53
N THR A 85 -7.78 -12.28 -1.09
CA THR A 85 -8.06 -12.48 -2.52
C THR A 85 -9.54 -12.28 -2.79
N SER A 86 -9.93 -12.09 -4.05
CA SER A 86 -11.35 -12.06 -4.48
C SER A 86 -12.12 -13.34 -4.16
N GLY A 87 -11.42 -14.46 -3.97
CA GLY A 87 -12.00 -15.73 -3.54
C GLY A 87 -12.11 -15.91 -2.02
N GLY A 88 -11.80 -14.88 -1.21
CA GLY A 88 -11.95 -14.91 0.25
C GLY A 88 -10.78 -15.53 1.01
N THR A 89 -9.64 -15.84 0.37
CA THR A 89 -8.44 -16.31 1.07
C THR A 89 -7.73 -15.14 1.73
N LEU A 90 -7.53 -15.20 3.04
CA LEU A 90 -6.74 -14.22 3.80
C LEU A 90 -5.26 -14.31 3.41
N LEU A 91 -4.70 -13.20 2.95
CA LEU A 91 -3.29 -13.09 2.55
C LEU A 91 -2.40 -12.59 3.66
N THR A 92 -2.87 -11.60 4.40
CA THR A 92 -2.17 -11.01 5.55
C THR A 92 -3.17 -10.33 6.47
N SER A 93 -2.83 -10.24 7.76
CA SER A 93 -3.61 -9.50 8.76
C SER A 93 -2.72 -8.91 9.83
N ALA A 94 -3.23 -7.87 10.49
CA ALA A 94 -2.59 -7.26 11.66
C ALA A 94 -3.64 -6.68 12.60
N THR A 95 -3.34 -6.67 13.89
CA THR A 95 -4.11 -5.95 14.91
C THR A 95 -3.57 -4.52 15.01
N VAL A 96 -4.41 -3.54 14.73
CA VAL A 96 -4.11 -2.11 14.85
C VAL A 96 -4.51 -1.64 16.24
N THR A 97 -3.59 -0.93 16.91
CA THR A 97 -3.76 -0.45 18.29
C THR A 97 -3.27 0.99 18.39
N ASN A 98 -3.47 1.61 19.56
CA ASN A 98 -2.92 2.95 19.85
C ASN A 98 -1.38 3.01 19.87
N ALA A 99 -0.67 1.87 19.91
CA ALA A 99 0.78 1.80 19.77
C ALA A 99 1.24 1.79 18.30
N SER A 100 0.31 1.67 17.35
CA SER A 100 0.57 1.70 15.91
C SER A 100 0.99 3.10 15.46
N THR A 101 1.71 3.19 14.35
CA THR A 101 2.26 4.47 13.86
C THR A 101 1.21 5.28 13.13
N VAL A 102 1.02 6.54 13.51
CA VAL A 102 0.11 7.46 12.80
C VAL A 102 0.75 7.92 11.50
N PHE A 103 0.04 7.75 10.40
CA PHE A 103 0.41 8.28 9.09
C PHE A 103 -0.85 8.58 8.27
N ASN A 104 -0.94 9.78 7.69
CA ASN A 104 -2.01 10.19 6.78
C ASN A 104 -3.43 9.87 7.28
N GLY A 105 -3.71 10.11 8.56
CA GLY A 105 -5.03 9.90 9.17
C GLY A 105 -5.36 8.46 9.57
N TYR A 106 -4.39 7.56 9.54
CA TYR A 106 -4.52 6.17 9.96
C TYR A 106 -3.45 5.78 10.96
N LEU A 107 -3.76 4.81 11.81
CA LEU A 107 -2.80 4.05 12.63
C LEU A 107 -2.39 2.82 11.84
N TYR A 108 -1.09 2.61 11.64
CA TYR A 108 -0.55 1.50 10.83
C TYR A 108 0.28 0.54 11.67
N THR A 109 -0.02 -0.74 11.55
CA THR A 109 0.77 -1.85 12.10
C THR A 109 1.55 -2.54 10.97
N PRO A 110 2.87 -2.67 11.07
CA PRO A 110 3.67 -3.37 10.07
C PRO A 110 3.27 -4.84 9.93
N VAL A 111 3.37 -5.36 8.70
CA VAL A 111 3.22 -6.79 8.39
C VAL A 111 4.47 -7.29 7.66
N THR A 112 4.66 -8.61 7.63
CA THR A 112 5.62 -9.19 6.69
C THR A 112 5.24 -8.76 5.28
N PRO A 113 6.14 -8.12 4.52
CA PRO A 113 5.82 -7.60 3.21
C PRO A 113 5.28 -8.69 2.28
N ILE A 114 4.16 -8.41 1.62
CA ILE A 114 3.57 -9.26 0.57
C ILE A 114 3.44 -8.48 -0.72
N VAL A 115 3.56 -9.17 -1.85
CA VAL A 115 3.35 -8.58 -3.18
C VAL A 115 1.97 -8.97 -3.67
N LEU A 116 1.13 -7.97 -3.96
CA LEU A 116 -0.13 -8.16 -4.67
C LEU A 116 0.16 -8.00 -6.16
N GLY A 117 -0.06 -9.06 -6.94
CA GLY A 117 0.00 -9.02 -8.40
C GLY A 117 -1.22 -8.29 -8.99
N ALA A 118 -1.26 -8.13 -10.31
CA ALA A 118 -2.44 -7.59 -10.98
C ALA A 118 -3.67 -8.48 -10.71
N GLY A 119 -4.79 -7.88 -10.32
CA GLY A 119 -6.02 -8.58 -9.95
C GLY A 119 -6.87 -7.80 -8.96
N ASP A 120 -7.93 -8.44 -8.49
CA ASP A 120 -8.90 -7.85 -7.55
C ASP A 120 -8.72 -8.45 -6.16
N TYR A 121 -8.80 -7.59 -5.16
CA TYR A 121 -8.59 -7.91 -3.75
C TYR A 121 -9.61 -7.20 -2.88
N PHE A 122 -9.71 -7.66 -1.64
CA PHE A 122 -10.52 -7.03 -0.60
C PHE A 122 -9.63 -6.65 0.58
N ILE A 123 -9.95 -5.54 1.21
CA ILE A 123 -9.46 -5.20 2.55
C ILE A 123 -10.66 -5.03 3.47
N ALA A 124 -10.56 -5.57 4.68
CA ALA A 124 -11.60 -5.38 5.69
C ALA A 124 -10.98 -5.24 7.08
N GLY A 125 -11.70 -4.55 7.96
CA GLY A 125 -11.35 -4.44 9.37
C GLY A 125 -12.55 -4.68 10.26
N THR A 126 -12.29 -5.15 11.47
CA THR A 126 -13.33 -5.34 12.49
C THR A 126 -13.80 -4.01 13.02
N THR A 127 -15.12 -3.84 13.12
CA THR A 127 -15.72 -2.77 13.92
C THR A 127 -16.20 -3.38 15.23
N LEU A 128 -15.51 -3.05 16.31
CA LEU A 128 -15.79 -3.60 17.62
C LEU A 128 -16.37 -2.52 18.53
N GLY A 129 -17.54 -2.79 19.05
CA GLY A 129 -18.13 -1.98 20.10
C GLY A 129 -18.61 -0.60 19.69
N LEU A 130 -19.13 0.12 20.67
CA LEU A 130 -19.94 1.33 20.48
C LEU A 130 -19.14 2.63 20.41
N ASN A 131 -17.81 2.60 20.43
CA ASN A 131 -17.06 3.81 20.79
C ASN A 131 -16.01 4.26 19.78
N ASP A 132 -15.66 3.47 18.78
CA ASP A 132 -14.76 3.88 17.72
C ASP A 132 -15.57 4.25 16.47
N GLY A 133 -15.30 5.43 15.93
CA GLY A 133 -15.99 5.91 14.74
C GLY A 133 -15.56 5.14 13.49
N TRP A 134 -16.44 5.04 12.53
CA TRP A 134 -16.13 4.48 11.23
C TRP A 134 -16.54 5.42 10.10
N ILE A 135 -15.90 5.29 8.95
CA ILE A 135 -16.16 6.12 7.79
C ILE A 135 -17.30 5.50 7.00
N TYR A 136 -18.40 6.24 6.93
CA TYR A 136 -19.60 5.86 6.20
C TYR A 136 -19.55 6.24 4.72
N GLN A 137 -18.93 7.37 4.42
CA GLN A 137 -18.86 7.91 3.08
C GLN A 137 -17.67 8.86 2.94
N ALA A 138 -17.07 8.86 1.75
CA ALA A 138 -16.07 9.83 1.32
C ALA A 138 -16.56 10.54 0.06
N THR A 139 -16.21 11.82 -0.11
CA THR A 139 -16.50 12.54 -1.36
C THR A 139 -15.60 12.10 -2.49
N SER A 140 -14.36 11.73 -2.17
CA SER A 140 -13.38 11.24 -3.12
C SER A 140 -12.47 10.20 -2.49
N VAL A 141 -12.22 9.11 -3.21
CA VAL A 141 -11.24 8.08 -2.88
C VAL A 141 -10.27 7.97 -4.05
N VAL A 142 -8.98 8.16 -3.77
CA VAL A 142 -7.92 8.10 -4.78
C VAL A 142 -6.92 7.04 -4.37
N GLY A 143 -6.72 6.06 -5.23
CA GLY A 143 -5.69 5.03 -5.07
C GLY A 143 -4.30 5.55 -5.44
N ALA A 144 -3.27 5.04 -4.78
CA ALA A 144 -1.89 5.19 -5.22
C ALA A 144 -1.70 4.57 -6.62
N SER A 145 -0.56 4.84 -7.25
CA SER A 145 -0.28 4.31 -8.59
C SER A 145 -0.51 2.80 -8.67
N GLY A 146 -1.29 2.38 -9.64
CA GLY A 146 -1.64 0.98 -9.85
C GLY A 146 -2.80 0.46 -9.00
N LEU A 147 -3.41 1.28 -8.15
CA LEU A 147 -4.53 0.92 -7.28
C LEU A 147 -5.80 1.70 -7.65
N ALA A 148 -6.94 1.03 -7.65
CA ALA A 148 -8.23 1.68 -7.79
C ALA A 148 -9.24 1.10 -6.80
N PHE A 149 -9.95 1.98 -6.09
CA PHE A 149 -11.13 1.62 -5.30
C PHE A 149 -12.25 1.18 -6.25
N VAL A 150 -12.99 0.14 -5.88
CA VAL A 150 -14.10 -0.38 -6.68
C VAL A 150 -15.42 -0.13 -5.97
N ASP A 151 -15.68 -0.80 -4.84
CA ASP A 151 -16.93 -0.63 -4.09
C ASP A 151 -16.73 -1.00 -2.60
N SER A 152 -17.72 -0.73 -1.78
CA SER A 152 -17.69 -1.06 -0.34
C SER A 152 -18.39 -2.36 -0.03
N TRP A 153 -17.87 -3.08 0.95
CA TRP A 153 -18.34 -4.40 1.34
C TRP A 153 -18.36 -4.56 2.85
N PHE A 154 -19.22 -5.46 3.34
CA PHE A 154 -19.31 -5.76 4.76
C PHE A 154 -19.74 -7.22 5.02
N THR A 155 -19.49 -7.67 6.24
CA THR A 155 -20.11 -8.84 6.84
C THR A 155 -20.57 -8.47 8.24
N ALA A 156 -21.84 -8.73 8.55
CA ALA A 156 -22.47 -8.42 9.83
C ALA A 156 -22.57 -9.67 10.72
N GLY A 157 -22.59 -9.45 12.04
CA GLY A 157 -22.91 -10.50 13.02
C GLY A 157 -21.85 -11.58 13.14
N ASN A 158 -20.57 -11.24 12.90
CA ASN A 158 -19.45 -12.18 12.94
C ASN A 158 -18.77 -12.28 14.32
N GLY A 159 -19.38 -11.68 15.38
CA GLY A 159 -18.85 -11.73 16.74
C GLY A 159 -17.54 -10.95 16.93
N GLY A 160 -17.26 -9.95 16.08
CA GLY A 160 -16.05 -9.16 16.14
C GLY A 160 -14.80 -9.87 15.63
N VAL A 161 -14.97 -10.99 14.93
CA VAL A 161 -13.86 -11.71 14.30
C VAL A 161 -13.65 -11.17 12.89
N LEU A 162 -12.40 -10.89 12.53
CA LEU A 162 -12.06 -10.49 11.18
C LEU A 162 -12.54 -11.53 10.16
N SER A 163 -13.38 -11.10 9.23
CA SER A 163 -14.01 -11.98 8.25
C SER A 163 -13.99 -11.37 6.86
N PHE A 164 -13.97 -12.23 5.85
CA PHE A 164 -14.13 -11.80 4.46
C PHE A 164 -15.49 -11.13 4.26
N PRO A 165 -15.54 -9.91 3.70
CA PRO A 165 -16.80 -9.21 3.50
C PRO A 165 -17.58 -9.86 2.33
N THR A 166 -18.83 -10.23 2.59
CA THR A 166 -19.66 -10.99 1.65
C THR A 166 -20.83 -10.22 1.07
N SER A 167 -21.16 -9.06 1.67
CA SER A 167 -22.31 -8.24 1.28
C SER A 167 -21.82 -6.91 0.68
N ASN A 168 -22.28 -6.61 -0.53
CA ASN A 168 -21.98 -5.34 -1.18
C ASN A 168 -22.78 -4.20 -0.52
N ALA A 169 -22.12 -3.08 -0.28
CA ALA A 169 -22.71 -1.84 0.24
C ALA A 169 -22.65 -0.73 -0.80
N SER A 170 -23.14 -1.01 -2.01
CA SER A 170 -23.06 -0.10 -3.15
C SER A 170 -23.48 1.32 -2.81
N GLY A 171 -22.69 2.28 -3.28
CA GLY A 171 -22.88 3.70 -3.01
C GLY A 171 -22.35 4.17 -1.64
N ARG A 172 -21.67 3.31 -0.90
CA ARG A 172 -20.93 3.64 0.32
C ARG A 172 -19.44 3.69 0.01
N GLN A 173 -18.68 4.36 0.89
CA GLN A 173 -17.21 4.33 0.88
C GLN A 173 -16.75 4.06 2.31
N TYR A 174 -16.66 2.77 2.67
CA TYR A 174 -16.14 2.32 3.95
C TYR A 174 -14.62 2.41 3.94
N MET A 175 -14.10 3.53 4.43
CA MET A 175 -12.67 3.87 4.38
C MET A 175 -12.00 3.84 5.76
N GLU A 176 -12.56 3.08 6.70
CA GLU A 176 -11.94 2.89 8.03
C GLU A 176 -10.66 2.09 7.97
N VAL A 177 -10.48 1.29 6.92
CA VAL A 177 -9.27 0.50 6.71
C VAL A 177 -8.44 1.02 5.54
N ASN A 178 -7.13 0.80 5.62
CA ASN A 178 -6.18 1.16 4.59
C ASN A 178 -4.94 0.26 4.70
N PHE A 179 -4.02 0.38 3.76
CA PHE A 179 -2.71 -0.25 3.86
C PHE A 179 -1.61 0.69 3.36
N GLN A 180 -0.38 0.39 3.72
CA GLN A 180 0.78 1.08 3.17
C GLN A 180 1.42 0.23 2.09
N THR A 181 1.85 0.92 1.04
CA THR A 181 2.66 0.34 -0.03
C THR A 181 4.03 1.01 -0.07
N THR A 182 5.02 0.28 -0.52
CA THR A 182 6.24 0.87 -1.05
C THR A 182 6.12 0.87 -2.56
N PRO A 183 6.26 2.03 -3.23
CA PRO A 183 6.41 2.06 -4.68
C PRO A 183 7.58 1.15 -5.07
N GLU A 184 7.44 0.43 -6.19
CA GLU A 184 8.61 -0.27 -6.71
C GLU A 184 9.73 0.74 -6.91
N PRO A 185 10.94 0.46 -6.40
CA PRO A 185 12.05 1.37 -6.63
C PRO A 185 12.17 1.60 -8.12
N GLY A 186 12.27 2.85 -8.55
CA GLY A 186 12.57 3.21 -9.95
C GLY A 186 13.89 2.62 -10.48
N THR A 187 14.53 1.78 -9.69
CA THR A 187 15.72 0.97 -9.99
C THR A 187 15.56 0.13 -11.25
N LEU A 188 14.39 -0.43 -11.54
CA LEU A 188 14.16 -1.19 -12.77
C LEU A 188 14.20 -0.26 -14.00
N VAL A 189 13.62 0.94 -13.89
CA VAL A 189 13.66 1.96 -14.94
C VAL A 189 15.09 2.51 -15.08
N LEU A 190 15.77 2.78 -13.96
CA LEU A 190 17.17 3.24 -13.97
C LEU A 190 18.12 2.13 -14.48
N LEU A 191 17.91 0.89 -14.11
CA LEU A 191 18.70 -0.24 -14.60
C LEU A 191 18.48 -0.42 -16.11
N GLY A 192 17.23 -0.37 -16.57
CA GLY A 192 16.90 -0.46 -17.99
C GLY A 192 17.50 0.67 -18.80
N THR A 193 17.40 1.93 -18.35
CA THR A 193 17.99 3.09 -19.01
C THR A 193 19.52 3.09 -18.92
N GLY A 194 20.08 2.63 -17.81
CA GLY A 194 21.53 2.45 -17.63
C GLY A 194 22.13 1.40 -18.58
N LEU A 195 21.45 0.26 -18.74
CA LEU A 195 21.84 -0.78 -19.70
C LEU A 195 21.76 -0.30 -21.15
N LEU A 196 20.69 0.41 -21.52
CA LEU A 196 20.55 1.00 -22.85
C LEU A 196 21.64 2.04 -23.13
N GLY A 197 21.98 2.87 -22.14
CA GLY A 197 23.10 3.82 -22.22
C GLY A 197 24.46 3.14 -22.40
N ALA A 198 24.70 2.05 -21.65
CA ALA A 198 25.93 1.27 -21.76
C ALA A 198 26.06 0.59 -23.13
N VAL A 199 25.00 -0.02 -23.65
CA VAL A 199 24.96 -0.62 -24.99
C VAL A 199 25.20 0.44 -26.07
N GLY A 200 24.61 1.62 -25.93
CA GLY A 200 24.85 2.74 -26.86
C GLY A 200 26.30 3.22 -26.88
N ALA A 201 26.96 3.30 -25.73
CA ALA A 201 28.34 3.66 -25.57
C ALA A 201 29.31 2.62 -26.20
N ILE A 202 29.01 1.32 -25.99
CA ILE A 202 29.78 0.20 -26.57
C ILE A 202 29.66 0.22 -28.10
N ARG A 203 28.44 0.41 -28.63
CA ARG A 203 28.20 0.44 -30.07
C ARG A 203 28.94 1.58 -30.80
N ARG A 204 29.05 2.76 -30.16
CA ARG A 204 29.86 3.86 -30.68
C ARG A 204 31.37 3.55 -30.75
N LYS A 205 31.86 2.71 -29.86
CA LYS A 205 33.26 2.36 -29.77
C LYS A 205 33.68 1.27 -30.78
N ILE A 206 32.72 0.44 -31.20
CA ILE A 206 32.95 -0.66 -32.17
C ILE A 206 32.83 -0.13 -33.62
N ASN A 207 32.06 0.95 -33.85
CA ASN A 207 31.85 1.53 -35.17
C ASN A 207 32.84 2.70 -35.50
N LEU A 208 33.87 2.90 -34.67
CA LEU A 208 35.01 3.79 -34.88
C LEU A 208 36.29 2.96 -35.12
#